data_b2de8243fa1179a83204ed580005ab4a
#
_entry.id   b2de8243fa1179a83204ed580005ab4a
#
_cell.length_a   1.000
_cell.length_b   1.000
_cell.length_c   1.000
_cell.angle_alpha   90.00
_cell.angle_beta   90.00
_cell.angle_gamma   90.00
#
_symmetry.space_group_name_H-M   'P 1'
#
loop_
_entity.id
_entity.type
_entity.pdbx_description
1 polymer ?
#
loop_
_entity_poly.entity_id
_entity_poly.type
_entity_poly.pdbx_seq_one_letter_code
_entity_poly.pdbx_strand_id
1 'polypeptide(L)'
;MAKLILMKKIKFTLLFLLVTVVTFAQESPRKKATGQIEGVTITIDYGSPSVKGRTIWGGLEKYGKVWRAGANENTTFSFDKEVKIGKTAIPAGKYSFFIIPYENKDWVLILNKKNDGWGAFSYNKNEDIVRLNVTPKFVDTNQETLAYSIVENGVQLAWGKMRILLPVN
;
A
#
# COMPACT_ATOMS: atom_id res chain seq x y z
N MET A 1 -2.74 -10.70 60.04
CA MET A 1 -1.62 -10.86 59.08
C MET A 1 -2.01 -11.60 57.82
N ALA A 2 -2.70 -12.75 57.85
CA ALA A 2 -3.05 -13.52 56.64
C ALA A 2 -3.88 -12.75 55.60
N LYS A 3 -4.88 -11.93 56.02
CA LYS A 3 -5.73 -11.15 55.14
C LYS A 3 -4.98 -10.04 54.34
N LEU A 4 -3.93 -9.47 54.97
CA LEU A 4 -3.09 -8.43 54.35
C LEU A 4 -2.14 -9.04 53.30
N ILE A 5 -1.65 -10.25 53.56
CA ILE A 5 -0.78 -11.00 52.62
C ILE A 5 -1.57 -11.48 51.40
N LEU A 6 -2.81 -11.92 51.58
CA LEU A 6 -3.73 -12.33 50.53
C LEU A 6 -4.07 -11.15 49.61
N MET A 7 -4.38 -9.97 50.17
CA MET A 7 -4.64 -8.78 49.39
C MET A 7 -3.44 -8.27 48.59
N LYS A 8 -2.22 -8.38 49.11
CA LYS A 8 -0.97 -8.06 48.37
C LYS A 8 -0.73 -9.04 47.22
N LYS A 9 -0.99 -10.33 47.41
CA LYS A 9 -0.86 -11.32 46.33
C LYS A 9 -1.88 -11.10 45.21
N ILE A 10 -3.14 -10.78 45.55
CA ILE A 10 -4.19 -10.47 44.56
C ILE A 10 -3.82 -9.21 43.75
N LYS A 11 -3.33 -8.13 44.36
CA LYS A 11 -2.87 -6.93 43.67
C LYS A 11 -1.69 -7.20 42.73
N PHE A 12 -0.76 -8.07 43.13
CA PHE A 12 0.39 -8.45 42.31
C PHE A 12 -0.03 -9.31 41.11
N THR A 13 -0.98 -10.22 41.28
CA THR A 13 -1.54 -11.07 40.21
C THR A 13 -2.36 -10.24 39.21
N LEU A 14 -3.13 -9.26 39.69
CA LEU A 14 -3.86 -8.32 38.80
C LEU A 14 -2.90 -7.44 37.98
N LEU A 15 -1.80 -6.98 38.59
CA LEU A 15 -0.79 -6.18 37.90
C LEU A 15 -0.06 -7.01 36.82
N PHE A 16 0.17 -8.30 37.07
CA PHE A 16 0.81 -9.20 36.10
C PHE A 16 -0.14 -9.55 34.93
N LEU A 17 -1.46 -9.64 35.18
CA LEU A 17 -2.45 -9.86 34.12
C LEU A 17 -2.62 -8.62 33.21
N LEU A 18 -2.37 -7.42 33.72
CA LEU A 18 -2.48 -6.19 32.93
C LEU A 18 -1.31 -5.99 31.95
N VAL A 19 -0.17 -6.63 32.16
CA VAL A 19 1.04 -6.51 31.33
C VAL A 19 1.01 -7.44 30.10
N THR A 20 0.09 -8.41 30.04
CA THR A 20 0.05 -9.39 28.94
C THR A 20 -0.80 -9.01 27.75
N VAL A 21 -1.46 -7.84 27.75
CA VAL A 21 -2.15 -7.32 26.55
C VAL A 21 -1.24 -6.32 25.82
N VAL A 22 -0.03 -6.73 25.50
CA VAL A 22 0.71 -6.09 24.42
C VAL A 22 0.08 -6.59 23.13
N THR A 23 -0.95 -5.89 22.66
CA THR A 23 -1.41 -6.05 21.28
C THR A 23 -0.25 -5.63 20.41
N PHE A 24 0.48 -6.58 19.86
CA PHE A 24 1.34 -6.33 18.73
C PHE A 24 0.45 -5.79 17.62
N ALA A 25 0.42 -4.48 17.47
CA ALA A 25 -0.06 -3.87 16.24
C ALA A 25 0.88 -4.39 15.16
N GLN A 26 0.49 -5.49 14.50
CA GLN A 26 1.31 -6.14 13.51
C GLN A 26 1.50 -5.16 12.35
N GLU A 27 2.68 -4.59 12.30
CA GLU A 27 3.09 -3.68 11.23
C GLU A 27 2.94 -4.40 9.89
N SER A 28 2.49 -3.68 8.86
CA SER A 28 2.34 -4.26 7.52
C SER A 28 3.72 -4.59 6.96
N PRO A 29 4.01 -5.86 6.61
CA PRO A 29 5.34 -6.25 6.17
C PRO A 29 5.73 -5.50 4.88
N ARG A 30 6.99 -5.09 4.80
CA ARG A 30 7.57 -4.57 3.57
C ARG A 30 7.82 -5.72 2.61
N LYS A 31 7.37 -5.57 1.36
CA LYS A 31 7.51 -6.56 0.28
C LYS A 31 8.09 -5.94 -0.97
N LYS A 32 8.64 -6.79 -1.82
CA LYS A 32 9.17 -6.43 -3.13
C LYS A 32 8.58 -7.35 -4.19
N ALA A 33 8.12 -6.76 -5.31
CA ALA A 33 7.79 -7.48 -6.53
C ALA A 33 8.77 -7.05 -7.62
N THR A 34 9.35 -8.00 -8.34
CA THR A 34 10.28 -7.72 -9.44
C THR A 34 9.94 -8.60 -10.64
N GLY A 35 10.03 -8.05 -11.82
CA GLY A 35 9.79 -8.75 -13.09
C GLY A 35 10.25 -7.91 -14.27
N GLN A 36 9.98 -8.40 -15.48
CA GLN A 36 10.36 -7.72 -16.72
C GLN A 36 9.16 -7.55 -17.64
N ILE A 37 9.10 -6.42 -18.33
CA ILE A 37 8.20 -6.14 -19.46
C ILE A 37 9.07 -5.61 -20.58
N GLU A 38 9.04 -6.27 -21.75
CA GLU A 38 9.80 -5.88 -22.94
C GLU A 38 11.30 -5.62 -22.67
N GLY A 39 11.91 -6.41 -21.77
CA GLY A 39 13.32 -6.30 -21.41
C GLY A 39 13.66 -5.12 -20.47
N VAL A 40 12.65 -4.46 -19.89
CA VAL A 40 12.79 -3.49 -18.81
C VAL A 40 12.56 -4.19 -17.49
N THR A 41 13.49 -4.07 -16.55
CA THR A 41 13.31 -4.57 -15.18
C THR A 41 12.51 -3.57 -14.36
N ILE A 42 11.39 -4.05 -13.81
CA ILE A 42 10.51 -3.28 -12.95
C ILE A 42 10.61 -3.84 -11.54
N THR A 43 10.82 -2.97 -10.56
CA THR A 43 10.81 -3.34 -9.15
C THR A 43 9.84 -2.44 -8.40
N ILE A 44 8.91 -3.07 -7.68
CA ILE A 44 7.96 -2.39 -6.78
C ILE A 44 8.33 -2.75 -5.35
N ASP A 45 8.53 -1.74 -4.51
CA ASP A 45 8.81 -1.89 -3.09
C ASP A 45 7.67 -1.23 -2.29
N TYR A 46 6.98 -2.00 -1.42
CA TYR A 46 5.71 -1.57 -0.83
C TYR A 46 5.43 -2.21 0.53
N GLY A 47 4.71 -1.49 1.39
CA GLY A 47 4.09 -2.08 2.57
C GLY A 47 2.84 -2.87 2.19
N SER A 48 2.69 -4.10 2.68
CA SER A 48 1.62 -5.05 2.32
C SER A 48 0.59 -5.19 3.46
N PRO A 49 -0.44 -4.29 3.54
CA PRO A 49 -1.47 -4.40 4.56
C PRO A 49 -2.44 -5.55 4.27
N SER A 50 -3.04 -6.10 5.34
CA SER A 50 -4.12 -7.09 5.26
C SER A 50 -5.48 -6.42 5.33
N VAL A 51 -6.50 -7.06 4.74
CA VAL A 51 -7.91 -6.62 4.83
C VAL A 51 -8.42 -6.74 6.26
N LYS A 52 -8.19 -7.85 6.93
CA LYS A 52 -8.63 -8.14 8.32
C LYS A 52 -10.11 -7.80 8.55
N GLY A 53 -10.99 -8.20 7.63
CA GLY A 53 -12.42 -7.96 7.71
C GLY A 53 -12.87 -6.49 7.61
N ARG A 54 -11.96 -5.55 7.31
CA ARG A 54 -12.27 -4.11 7.25
C ARG A 54 -12.86 -3.74 5.89
N THR A 55 -13.72 -2.73 5.88
CA THR A 55 -14.08 -2.02 4.66
C THR A 55 -12.89 -1.17 4.20
N ILE A 56 -12.30 -1.51 3.07
CA ILE A 56 -11.11 -0.83 2.55
C ILE A 56 -11.52 0.50 1.88
N TRP A 57 -12.26 0.42 0.79
CA TRP A 57 -12.59 1.58 -0.05
C TRP A 57 -13.72 2.39 0.56
N GLY A 58 -13.49 3.70 0.75
CA GLY A 58 -14.39 4.60 1.49
C GLY A 58 -14.30 4.44 3.02
N GLY A 59 -13.82 3.29 3.50
CA GLY A 59 -13.58 3.00 4.92
C GLY A 59 -12.16 3.37 5.34
N LEU A 60 -11.22 2.44 5.22
CA LEU A 60 -9.81 2.63 5.57
C LEU A 60 -9.16 3.66 4.64
N GLU A 61 -9.27 3.45 3.33
CA GLU A 61 -8.77 4.34 2.30
C GLU A 61 -9.93 5.21 1.78
N LYS A 62 -9.84 6.51 2.05
CA LYS A 62 -10.93 7.46 1.76
C LYS A 62 -10.98 7.81 0.27
N TYR A 63 -12.17 7.83 -0.30
CA TYR A 63 -12.39 8.33 -1.66
C TYR A 63 -11.96 9.79 -1.81
N GLY A 64 -11.37 10.12 -2.95
CA GLY A 64 -10.88 11.47 -3.26
C GLY A 64 -9.61 11.89 -2.51
N LYS A 65 -9.01 11.02 -1.70
CA LYS A 65 -7.75 11.30 -1.00
C LYS A 65 -6.58 10.55 -1.63
N VAL A 66 -5.41 11.17 -1.60
CA VAL A 66 -4.17 10.54 -2.06
C VAL A 66 -3.80 9.43 -1.09
N TRP A 67 -3.67 8.22 -1.62
CA TRP A 67 -3.22 7.04 -0.92
C TRP A 67 -1.85 6.60 -1.47
N ARG A 68 -0.92 6.26 -0.56
CA ARG A 68 0.45 5.78 -0.89
C ARG A 68 0.49 4.39 -1.55
N ALA A 69 -0.66 3.86 -1.95
CA ALA A 69 -0.82 2.58 -2.62
C ALA A 69 -0.14 1.40 -1.88
N GLY A 70 -0.17 1.45 -0.54
CA GLY A 70 0.46 0.51 0.38
C GLY A 70 0.30 0.95 1.82
N ALA A 71 1.23 0.54 2.69
CA ALA A 71 1.28 0.92 4.11
C ALA A 71 2.67 1.41 4.51
N ASN A 72 2.75 2.19 5.59
CA ASN A 72 3.97 2.74 6.18
C ASN A 72 4.70 3.69 5.21
N GLU A 73 5.92 3.38 4.77
CA GLU A 73 6.68 4.15 3.80
C GLU A 73 6.01 4.19 2.44
N ASN A 74 6.45 5.09 1.58
CA ASN A 74 5.97 5.19 0.21
C ASN A 74 6.13 3.86 -0.54
N THR A 75 5.12 3.51 -1.31
CA THR A 75 5.29 2.53 -2.38
C THR A 75 6.12 3.17 -3.49
N THR A 76 7.14 2.47 -3.94
CA THR A 76 8.01 2.96 -5.00
C THR A 76 8.07 2.00 -6.18
N PHE A 77 8.13 2.57 -7.37
CA PHE A 77 8.38 1.89 -8.64
C PHE A 77 9.76 2.28 -9.15
N SER A 78 10.55 1.30 -9.52
CA SER A 78 11.87 1.51 -10.14
C SER A 78 11.88 0.86 -11.51
N PHE A 79 12.41 1.59 -12.50
CA PHE A 79 12.61 1.13 -13.87
C PHE A 79 14.11 1.23 -14.19
N ASP A 80 14.72 0.18 -14.75
CA ASP A 80 16.13 0.19 -15.16
C ASP A 80 16.36 0.85 -16.53
N LYS A 81 15.28 1.04 -17.30
CA LYS A 81 15.26 1.76 -18.59
C LYS A 81 14.02 2.63 -18.69
N GLU A 82 13.95 3.47 -19.71
CA GLU A 82 12.75 4.26 -20.02
C GLU A 82 11.56 3.32 -20.33
N VAL A 83 10.39 3.70 -19.81
CA VAL A 83 9.10 3.03 -20.10
C VAL A 83 8.06 4.07 -20.54
N LYS A 84 6.97 3.61 -21.16
CA LYS A 84 5.80 4.45 -21.43
C LYS A 84 4.65 4.08 -20.51
N ILE A 85 4.05 5.11 -19.88
CA ILE A 85 2.82 4.97 -19.12
C ILE A 85 1.76 5.88 -19.76
N GLY A 86 0.79 5.27 -20.40
CA GLY A 86 -0.13 5.98 -21.28
C GLY A 86 0.63 6.60 -22.45
N LYS A 87 0.61 7.95 -22.55
CA LYS A 87 1.33 8.72 -23.58
C LYS A 87 2.64 9.33 -23.08
N THR A 88 3.00 9.12 -21.82
CA THR A 88 4.15 9.78 -21.18
C THR A 88 5.33 8.82 -21.12
N ALA A 89 6.49 9.25 -21.63
CA ALA A 89 7.76 8.57 -21.43
C ALA A 89 8.26 8.86 -20.01
N ILE A 90 8.63 7.81 -19.30
CA ILE A 90 9.14 7.84 -17.92
C ILE A 90 10.59 7.38 -17.97
N PRO A 91 11.56 8.23 -17.69
CA PRO A 91 12.98 7.84 -17.67
C PRO A 91 13.26 6.72 -16.66
N ALA A 92 14.38 6.01 -16.88
CA ALA A 92 14.92 5.11 -15.85
C ALA A 92 15.05 5.84 -14.51
N GLY A 93 14.65 5.20 -13.43
CA GLY A 93 14.69 5.85 -12.12
C GLY A 93 13.75 5.21 -11.11
N LYS A 94 13.66 5.83 -9.93
CA LYS A 94 12.80 5.44 -8.81
C LYS A 94 11.77 6.54 -8.55
N TYR A 95 10.52 6.17 -8.42
CA TYR A 95 9.37 7.07 -8.28
C TYR A 95 8.45 6.60 -7.18
N SER A 96 7.85 7.51 -6.42
CA SER A 96 6.72 7.16 -5.55
C SER A 96 5.49 6.86 -6.39
N PHE A 97 4.71 5.88 -5.94
CA PHE A 97 3.44 5.53 -6.54
C PHE A 97 2.29 5.86 -5.60
N PHE A 98 1.35 6.64 -6.10
CA PHE A 98 0.15 7.02 -5.36
C PHE A 98 -1.10 6.70 -6.18
N ILE A 99 -2.22 6.53 -5.47
CA ILE A 99 -3.54 6.34 -6.07
C ILE A 99 -4.53 7.30 -5.39
N ILE A 100 -5.44 7.87 -6.17
CA ILE A 100 -6.63 8.53 -5.64
C ILE A 100 -7.82 7.65 -6.00
N PRO A 101 -8.37 6.89 -5.03
CA PRO A 101 -9.56 6.09 -5.26
C PRO A 101 -10.81 6.97 -5.34
N TYR A 102 -11.78 6.58 -6.15
CA TYR A 102 -13.09 7.21 -6.25
C TYR A 102 -14.20 6.16 -6.22
N GLU A 103 -15.38 6.54 -5.75
CA GLU A 103 -16.50 5.61 -5.59
C GLU A 103 -17.13 5.21 -6.94
N ASN A 104 -17.42 6.19 -7.79
CA ASN A 104 -18.25 6.01 -8.99
C ASN A 104 -17.57 6.51 -10.28
N LYS A 105 -16.25 6.51 -10.34
CA LYS A 105 -15.49 6.90 -11.53
C LYS A 105 -14.10 6.27 -11.52
N ASP A 106 -13.35 6.48 -12.60
CA ASP A 106 -11.97 6.04 -12.71
C ASP A 106 -11.11 6.56 -11.54
N TRP A 107 -10.20 5.74 -11.11
CA TRP A 107 -9.17 6.07 -10.13
C TRP A 107 -7.99 6.76 -10.82
N VAL A 108 -7.29 7.63 -10.10
CA VAL A 108 -6.11 8.30 -10.63
C VAL A 108 -4.87 7.59 -10.10
N LEU A 109 -4.09 7.01 -11.00
CA LEU A 109 -2.75 6.45 -10.72
C LEU A 109 -1.71 7.52 -10.96
N ILE A 110 -0.72 7.66 -10.07
CA ILE A 110 0.25 8.75 -10.08
C ILE A 110 1.65 8.19 -9.86
N LEU A 111 2.60 8.56 -10.74
CA LEU A 111 4.03 8.49 -10.43
C LEU A 111 4.54 9.89 -10.09
N ASN A 112 5.32 9.98 -9.02
CA ASN A 112 5.82 11.23 -8.46
C ASN A 112 7.34 11.16 -8.26
N LYS A 113 8.06 12.21 -8.57
CA LYS A 113 9.53 12.26 -8.48
C LYS A 113 10.03 12.15 -7.04
N LYS A 114 9.30 12.72 -6.08
CA LYS A 114 9.65 12.65 -4.67
C LYS A 114 9.42 11.24 -4.16
N ASN A 115 10.49 10.49 -3.92
CA ASN A 115 10.44 9.05 -3.65
C ASN A 115 10.99 8.63 -2.27
N ASP A 116 11.25 9.59 -1.37
CA ASP A 116 11.85 9.45 -0.05
C ASP A 116 10.89 9.76 1.11
N GLY A 117 9.57 9.80 0.82
CA GLY A 117 8.56 10.20 1.80
C GLY A 117 8.04 9.06 2.67
N TRP A 118 7.38 9.43 3.76
CA TRP A 118 6.58 8.54 4.59
C TRP A 118 5.09 8.75 4.32
N GLY A 119 4.41 7.68 3.92
CA GLY A 119 2.98 7.77 3.62
C GLY A 119 2.67 8.70 2.45
N ALA A 120 1.56 9.42 2.53
CA ALA A 120 1.16 10.46 1.60
C ALA A 120 1.33 11.89 2.16
N PHE A 121 1.97 12.02 3.34
CA PHE A 121 2.09 13.33 4.02
C PHE A 121 2.96 14.32 3.27
N SER A 122 3.99 13.84 2.58
CA SER A 122 4.91 14.66 1.79
C SER A 122 4.54 14.72 0.31
N TYR A 123 3.36 14.24 -0.08
CA TYR A 123 2.91 14.29 -1.47
C TYR A 123 2.82 15.74 -1.96
N ASN A 124 3.47 16.00 -3.08
CA ASN A 124 3.42 17.28 -3.78
C ASN A 124 3.00 17.05 -5.22
N LYS A 125 1.84 17.57 -5.60
CA LYS A 125 1.29 17.43 -6.96
C LYS A 125 2.21 18.00 -8.05
N ASN A 126 3.03 19.00 -7.73
CA ASN A 126 3.95 19.60 -8.70
C ASN A 126 5.12 18.67 -9.07
N GLU A 127 5.32 17.59 -8.31
CA GLU A 127 6.32 16.55 -8.60
C GLU A 127 5.71 15.35 -9.37
N ASP A 128 4.43 15.39 -9.73
CA ASP A 128 3.80 14.34 -10.53
C ASP A 128 4.38 14.36 -11.95
N ILE A 129 4.85 13.21 -12.42
CA ILE A 129 5.34 13.02 -13.79
C ILE A 129 4.29 12.42 -14.71
N VAL A 130 3.37 11.64 -14.14
CA VAL A 130 2.21 11.11 -14.86
C VAL A 130 1.02 10.98 -13.92
N ARG A 131 -0.14 11.26 -14.44
CA ARG A 131 -1.45 10.98 -13.83
C ARG A 131 -2.30 10.25 -14.86
N LEU A 132 -2.69 9.02 -14.55
CA LEU A 132 -3.46 8.17 -15.46
C LEU A 132 -4.79 7.80 -14.81
N ASN A 133 -5.89 8.01 -15.52
CA ASN A 133 -7.19 7.51 -15.10
C ASN A 133 -7.32 6.05 -15.50
N VAL A 134 -7.70 5.21 -14.54
CA VAL A 134 -7.86 3.76 -14.73
C VAL A 134 -9.09 3.28 -14.01
N THR A 135 -9.93 2.52 -14.70
CA THR A 135 -11.11 1.89 -14.11
C THR A 135 -10.70 0.69 -13.25
N PRO A 136 -10.93 0.70 -11.92
CA PRO A 136 -10.68 -0.47 -11.09
C PRO A 136 -11.69 -1.59 -11.43
N LYS A 137 -11.25 -2.84 -11.35
CA LYS A 137 -12.11 -4.02 -11.46
C LYS A 137 -12.36 -4.60 -10.07
N PHE A 138 -13.59 -4.97 -9.79
CA PHE A 138 -13.94 -5.68 -8.57
C PHE A 138 -14.34 -7.11 -8.95
N VAL A 139 -13.69 -8.08 -8.32
CA VAL A 139 -13.87 -9.52 -8.57
C VAL A 139 -14.32 -10.24 -7.30
N ASP A 140 -14.86 -11.44 -7.42
CA ASP A 140 -15.34 -12.20 -6.26
C ASP A 140 -14.21 -12.73 -5.38
N THR A 141 -13.05 -13.02 -5.98
CA THR A 141 -11.88 -13.53 -5.27
C THR A 141 -11.27 -12.45 -4.38
N ASN A 142 -11.18 -12.71 -3.06
CA ASN A 142 -10.56 -11.81 -2.10
C ASN A 142 -9.05 -12.00 -2.06
N GLN A 143 -8.32 -10.89 -2.20
CA GLN A 143 -6.88 -10.81 -1.94
C GLN A 143 -6.66 -10.24 -0.54
N GLU A 144 -6.40 -11.10 0.44
CA GLU A 144 -6.32 -10.72 1.85
C GLU A 144 -5.20 -9.73 2.15
N THR A 145 -4.02 -9.91 1.56
CA THR A 145 -2.90 -8.98 1.69
C THR A 145 -2.66 -8.24 0.40
N LEU A 146 -2.44 -6.92 0.46
CA LEU A 146 -2.09 -6.12 -0.71
C LEU A 146 -0.90 -6.74 -1.44
N ALA A 147 -1.02 -6.94 -2.73
CA ALA A 147 0.00 -7.54 -3.58
C ALA A 147 0.15 -6.82 -4.91
N TYR A 148 1.39 -6.66 -5.33
CA TYR A 148 1.75 -6.26 -6.70
C TYR A 148 2.25 -7.46 -7.47
N SER A 149 1.93 -7.51 -8.76
CA SER A 149 2.48 -8.47 -9.72
C SER A 149 2.77 -7.78 -11.05
N ILE A 150 3.90 -8.14 -11.64
CA ILE A 150 4.24 -7.74 -13.01
C ILE A 150 3.57 -8.73 -13.93
N VAL A 151 2.77 -8.22 -14.87
CA VAL A 151 2.05 -8.99 -15.90
C VAL A 151 2.49 -8.50 -17.28
N GLU A 152 2.12 -9.21 -18.35
CA GLU A 152 2.58 -8.94 -19.70
C GLU A 152 2.44 -7.49 -20.15
N ASN A 153 1.36 -6.81 -19.76
CA ASN A 153 1.03 -5.46 -20.22
C ASN A 153 1.03 -4.42 -19.08
N GLY A 154 1.75 -4.67 -17.98
CA GLY A 154 1.84 -3.69 -16.90
C GLY A 154 2.04 -4.27 -15.51
N VAL A 155 1.67 -3.48 -14.53
CA VAL A 155 1.74 -3.83 -13.10
C VAL A 155 0.33 -3.90 -12.53
N GLN A 156 -0.07 -5.07 -12.05
CA GLN A 156 -1.34 -5.27 -11.36
C GLN A 156 -1.18 -5.07 -9.87
N LEU A 157 -2.08 -4.30 -9.27
CA LEU A 157 -2.29 -4.21 -7.83
C LEU A 157 -3.59 -4.95 -7.47
N ALA A 158 -3.52 -5.80 -6.45
CA ALA A 158 -4.64 -6.55 -5.90
C ALA A 158 -4.78 -6.31 -4.39
N TRP A 159 -5.97 -5.94 -3.90
CA TRP A 159 -6.27 -5.86 -2.47
C TRP A 159 -7.77 -5.95 -2.21
N GLY A 160 -8.17 -6.83 -1.30
CA GLY A 160 -9.57 -7.19 -1.16
C GLY A 160 -10.10 -7.75 -2.48
N LYS A 161 -11.25 -7.29 -2.89
CA LYS A 161 -11.85 -7.64 -4.19
C LYS A 161 -11.36 -6.75 -5.34
N MET A 162 -10.61 -5.68 -5.07
CA MET A 162 -10.14 -4.74 -6.09
C MET A 162 -8.93 -5.27 -6.84
N ARG A 163 -8.95 -5.07 -8.15
CA ARG A 163 -7.82 -5.25 -9.09
C ARG A 163 -7.69 -3.98 -9.92
N ILE A 164 -6.48 -3.45 -10.03
CA ILE A 164 -6.20 -2.30 -10.89
C ILE A 164 -4.88 -2.54 -11.63
N LEU A 165 -4.83 -2.17 -12.90
CA LEU A 165 -3.67 -2.33 -13.75
C LEU A 165 -3.09 -0.95 -14.09
N LEU A 166 -1.81 -0.75 -13.80
CA LEU A 166 -1.00 0.31 -14.38
C LEU A 166 -0.40 -0.22 -15.68
N PRO A 167 -0.86 0.19 -16.87
CA PRO A 167 -0.25 -0.24 -18.12
C PRO A 167 1.16 0.32 -18.24
N VAL A 168 2.11 -0.53 -18.63
CA VAL A 168 3.52 -0.19 -18.88
C VAL A 168 3.92 -0.83 -20.21
N ASN A 169 4.52 -0.01 -21.09
CA ASN A 169 5.03 -0.41 -22.41
C ASN A 169 6.44 0.09 -22.59
#